data_65555ab7cd8a693fcab8cf45ae40a67d
#
_entry.id   65555ab7cd8a693fcab8cf45ae40a67d
#
_cell.length_a   1.000
_cell.length_b   1.000
_cell.length_c   1.000
_cell.angle_alpha   90.00
_cell.angle_beta   90.00
_cell.angle_gamma   90.00
#
_symmetry.space_group_name_H-M   'P 1'
#
loop_
_entity.id
_entity.type
_entity.pdbx_description
1 polymer ?
#
loop_
_entity_poly.entity_id
_entity_poly.type
_entity_poly.pdbx_seq_one_letter_code
_entity_poly.pdbx_strand_id
1 'polypeptide(L)'
;METNPHLKAAILQVVDNQILANDPPETKQTLDRLISEGYSKKEAKELIGCVVSSELFDIMKKQEAFNLEKFVNALKKLPKLPCE
;
A
#
# COMPACT_ATOMS: atom_id res chain seq x y z
N MET A 1 -4.92 15.40 10.60
CA MET A 1 -4.66 14.28 11.51
C MET A 1 -3.21 13.86 11.37
N GLU A 2 -2.50 13.85 12.48
CA GLU A 2 -1.09 13.51 12.45
C GLU A 2 -0.88 12.01 12.31
N THR A 3 0.01 11.62 11.44
CA THR A 3 0.38 10.23 11.29
C THR A 3 1.35 9.84 12.40
N ASN A 4 1.05 8.78 13.13
CA ASN A 4 1.97 8.24 14.12
C ASN A 4 3.23 7.74 13.38
N PRO A 5 4.43 8.29 13.69
CA PRO A 5 5.64 7.90 12.96
C PRO A 5 6.01 6.43 13.13
N HIS A 6 5.67 5.83 14.27
CA HIS A 6 5.92 4.40 14.48
C HIS A 6 4.99 3.55 13.60
N LEU A 7 3.73 3.97 13.49
CA LEU A 7 2.78 3.28 12.62
C LEU A 7 3.18 3.41 11.15
N LYS A 8 3.58 4.62 10.75
CA LYS A 8 4.06 4.86 9.39
C LYS A 8 5.26 3.97 9.05
N ALA A 9 6.23 3.89 9.96
CA ALA A 9 7.41 3.06 9.78
C ALA A 9 7.04 1.59 9.65
N ALA A 10 6.10 1.10 10.48
CA ALA A 10 5.64 -0.28 10.42
C ALA A 10 4.96 -0.59 9.09
N ILE A 11 4.12 0.33 8.60
CA ILE A 11 3.43 0.16 7.32
C ILE A 11 4.43 0.14 6.17
N LEU A 12 5.41 1.04 6.17
CA LEU A 12 6.44 1.06 5.14
C LEU A 12 7.29 -0.22 5.18
N GLN A 13 7.52 -0.77 6.36
CA GLN A 13 8.22 -2.05 6.48
C GLN A 13 7.41 -3.19 5.86
N VAL A 14 6.09 -3.19 6.04
CA VAL A 14 5.22 -4.16 5.38
C VAL A 14 5.35 -4.05 3.86
N VAL A 15 5.34 -2.82 3.34
CA VAL A 15 5.52 -2.59 1.90
C VAL A 15 6.87 -3.13 1.43
N ASP A 16 7.95 -2.83 2.16
CA ASP A 16 9.29 -3.31 1.82
C ASP A 16 9.35 -4.83 1.83
N ASN A 17 8.74 -5.47 2.82
CA ASN A 17 8.71 -6.93 2.92
C ASN A 17 7.97 -7.57 1.75
N GLN A 18 6.85 -6.97 1.33
CA GLN A 18 6.10 -7.46 0.17
C GLN A 18 6.93 -7.34 -1.10
N ILE A 19 7.65 -6.25 -1.27
CA ILE A 19 8.50 -6.04 -2.44
C ILE A 19 9.64 -7.05 -2.46
N LEU A 20 10.31 -7.23 -1.33
CA LEU A 20 11.42 -8.18 -1.23
C LEU A 20 10.99 -9.62 -1.47
N ALA A 21 9.83 -10.00 -0.94
CA ALA A 21 9.28 -11.34 -1.10
C ALA A 21 8.61 -11.54 -2.47
N ASN A 22 8.37 -10.44 -3.21
CA ASN A 22 7.59 -10.45 -4.45
C ASN A 22 6.22 -11.11 -4.22
N ASP A 23 5.59 -10.78 -3.08
CA ASP A 23 4.33 -11.39 -2.66
C ASP A 23 3.47 -10.35 -1.93
N PRO A 24 2.37 -9.89 -2.53
CA PRO A 24 1.95 -10.24 -3.90
C PRO A 24 2.83 -9.54 -4.96
N PRO A 25 3.01 -10.14 -6.13
CA PRO A 25 3.84 -9.52 -7.17
C PRO A 25 3.31 -8.16 -7.64
N GLU A 26 2.01 -7.94 -7.48
CA GLU A 26 1.38 -6.68 -7.86
C GLU A 26 1.94 -5.49 -7.09
N THR A 27 2.42 -5.68 -5.86
CA THR A 27 3.01 -4.60 -5.08
C THR A 27 4.26 -4.04 -5.77
N LYS A 28 5.15 -4.92 -6.20
CA LYS A 28 6.36 -4.50 -6.92
C LYS A 28 6.01 -3.91 -8.29
N GLN A 29 5.07 -4.51 -8.99
CA GLN A 29 4.60 -4.00 -10.27
C GLN A 29 4.06 -2.58 -10.13
N THR A 30 3.30 -2.32 -9.07
CA THR A 30 2.74 -1.00 -8.79
C THR A 30 3.85 -0.01 -8.47
N LEU A 31 4.85 -0.42 -7.68
CA LEU A 31 6.00 0.43 -7.38
C LEU A 31 6.71 0.85 -8.68
N ASP A 32 7.01 -0.11 -9.54
CA ASP A 32 7.69 0.16 -10.79
C ASP A 32 6.86 1.08 -11.70
N ARG A 33 5.56 0.85 -11.78
CA ARG A 33 4.65 1.69 -12.56
C ARG A 33 4.65 3.13 -12.06
N LEU A 34 4.52 3.32 -10.75
CA LEU A 34 4.48 4.67 -10.17
C LEU A 34 5.80 5.41 -10.42
N ILE A 35 6.93 4.73 -10.31
CA ILE A 35 8.22 5.32 -10.61
C ILE A 35 8.27 5.73 -12.08
N SER A 36 7.75 4.90 -12.99
CA SER A 36 7.71 5.24 -14.42
C SER A 36 6.79 6.42 -14.71
N GLU A 37 5.81 6.66 -13.85
CA GLU A 37 4.90 7.80 -13.97
C GLU A 37 5.46 9.09 -13.36
N GLY A 38 6.66 9.05 -12.81
CA GLY A 38 7.35 10.23 -12.31
C GLY A 38 7.43 10.36 -10.79
N TYR A 39 6.90 9.40 -10.06
CA TYR A 39 7.00 9.42 -8.60
C TYR A 39 8.37 8.91 -8.15
N SER A 40 8.90 9.48 -7.07
CA SER A 40 10.10 8.93 -6.47
C SER A 40 9.78 7.58 -5.82
N LYS A 41 10.82 6.78 -5.57
CA LYS A 41 10.65 5.50 -4.90
C LYS A 41 9.99 5.69 -3.54
N LYS A 42 10.40 6.72 -2.79
CA LYS A 42 9.81 7.04 -1.49
C LYS A 42 8.32 7.38 -1.62
N GLU A 43 7.98 8.25 -2.57
CA GLU A 43 6.59 8.65 -2.80
C GLU A 43 5.73 7.45 -3.22
N ALA A 44 6.25 6.61 -4.10
CA ALA A 44 5.54 5.43 -4.56
C ALA A 44 5.27 4.47 -3.40
N LYS A 45 6.27 4.25 -2.53
CA LYS A 45 6.09 3.41 -1.34
C LYS A 45 5.07 3.99 -0.38
N GLU A 46 5.05 5.31 -0.22
CA GLU A 46 4.07 5.96 0.65
C GLU A 46 2.65 5.80 0.10
N LEU A 47 2.47 5.89 -1.20
CA LEU A 47 1.17 5.65 -1.84
C LEU A 47 0.71 4.21 -1.62
N ILE A 48 1.60 3.25 -1.81
CA ILE A 48 1.29 1.85 -1.55
C ILE A 48 0.98 1.64 -0.07
N GLY A 49 1.72 2.30 0.81
CA GLY A 49 1.48 2.26 2.25
C GLY A 49 0.09 2.76 2.64
N CYS A 50 -0.43 3.76 1.93
CA CYS A 50 -1.80 4.23 2.15
C CYS A 50 -2.82 3.13 1.85
N VAL A 51 -2.58 2.34 0.81
CA VAL A 51 -3.45 1.20 0.48
C VAL A 51 -3.38 0.13 1.58
N VAL A 52 -2.17 -0.19 2.04
CA VAL A 52 -1.98 -1.15 3.14
C VAL A 52 -2.72 -0.68 4.38
N SER A 53 -2.56 0.59 4.74
CA SER A 53 -3.22 1.18 5.89
C SER A 53 -4.74 1.10 5.78
N SER A 54 -5.28 1.41 4.61
CA SER A 54 -6.72 1.34 4.35
C SER A 54 -7.24 -0.08 4.50
N GLU A 55 -6.52 -1.07 3.99
CA GLU A 55 -6.92 -2.47 4.13
C GLU A 55 -6.88 -2.94 5.58
N LEU A 56 -5.83 -2.57 6.32
CA LEU A 56 -5.73 -2.91 7.74
C LEU A 56 -6.88 -2.30 8.53
N PHE A 57 -7.22 -1.05 8.23
CA PHE A 57 -8.33 -0.36 8.88
C PHE A 57 -9.66 -1.07 8.61
N ASP A 58 -9.89 -1.49 7.37
CA ASP A 58 -11.10 -2.21 6.99
C ASP A 58 -11.19 -3.56 7.71
N ILE A 59 -10.07 -4.30 7.78
CA ILE A 59 -10.04 -5.58 8.48
C ILE A 59 -10.42 -5.40 9.94
N MET A 60 -9.85 -4.39 10.61
CA MET A 60 -10.12 -4.12 12.01
C MET A 60 -11.55 -3.65 12.24
N LYS A 61 -12.05 -2.78 11.37
CA LYS A 61 -13.38 -2.19 11.53
C LYS A 61 -14.50 -3.18 11.23
N LYS A 62 -14.34 -3.97 10.17
CA LYS A 62 -15.37 -4.89 9.70
C LYS A 62 -15.15 -6.32 10.17
N GLN A 63 -14.02 -6.59 10.81
CA GLN A 63 -13.63 -7.93 11.27
C GLN A 63 -13.64 -8.93 10.12
N GLU A 64 -13.22 -8.48 8.95
CA GLU A 64 -13.13 -9.31 7.75
C GLU A 64 -11.70 -9.82 7.56
N ALA A 65 -11.56 -10.97 6.89
CA ALA A 65 -10.26 -11.48 6.51
C ALA A 65 -9.65 -10.61 5.39
N PHE A 66 -8.32 -10.65 5.27
CA PHE A 66 -7.62 -9.95 4.22
C PHE A 66 -8.12 -10.42 2.84
N ASN A 67 -8.46 -9.45 1.99
CA ASN A 67 -8.94 -9.72 0.63
C ASN A 67 -7.90 -9.25 -0.38
N LEU A 68 -7.16 -10.19 -0.95
CA LEU A 68 -6.10 -9.90 -1.90
C LEU A 68 -6.61 -9.19 -3.15
N GLU A 69 -7.76 -9.62 -3.66
CA GLU A 69 -8.35 -9.01 -4.87
C GLU A 69 -8.66 -7.53 -4.63
N LYS A 70 -9.24 -7.20 -3.49
CA LYS A 70 -9.54 -5.82 -3.13
C LYS A 70 -8.26 -5.00 -3.00
N PHE A 71 -7.23 -5.56 -2.38
CA PHE A 71 -5.93 -4.93 -2.25
C PHE A 71 -5.30 -4.64 -3.61
N VAL A 72 -5.28 -5.63 -4.49
CA VAL A 72 -4.72 -5.49 -5.84
C VAL A 72 -5.49 -4.43 -6.64
N ASN A 73 -6.82 -4.43 -6.54
CA ASN A 73 -7.64 -3.43 -7.24
C ASN A 73 -7.33 -2.03 -6.77
N ALA A 74 -7.11 -1.84 -5.45
CA ALA A 74 -6.74 -0.55 -4.90
C ALA A 74 -5.35 -0.11 -5.39
N LEU A 75 -4.40 -1.04 -5.48
CA LEU A 75 -3.07 -0.75 -6.02
C LEU A 75 -3.16 -0.27 -7.47
N LYS A 76 -4.03 -0.89 -8.28
CA LYS A 76 -4.19 -0.51 -9.68
C LYS A 76 -4.76 0.89 -9.85
N LYS A 77 -5.49 1.39 -8.86
CA LYS A 77 -6.08 2.73 -8.90
C LYS A 77 -5.10 3.83 -8.52
N LEU A 78 -3.97 3.47 -7.90
CA LEU A 78 -3.00 4.48 -7.53
C LEU A 78 -2.53 5.27 -8.77
N PRO A 79 -2.26 6.57 -8.66
CA PRO A 79 -2.13 7.37 -7.43
C PRO A 79 -3.45 7.81 -6.76
N LYS A 80 -4.58 7.37 -7.25
CA LYS A 80 -5.86 7.66 -6.60
C LYS A 80 -5.93 6.88 -5.29
N LEU A 81 -6.08 7.60 -4.18
CA LEU A 81 -6.11 6.98 -2.85
C LEU A 81 -7.48 6.38 -2.55
N PRO A 82 -7.53 5.25 -1.80
CA PRO A 82 -8.81 4.59 -1.51
C PRO A 82 -9.72 5.40 -0.60
N CYS A 83 -9.18 6.38 0.11
CA CYS A 83 -9.96 7.21 1.02
C CYS A 83 -10.52 8.48 0.37
N GLU A 84 -10.31 8.66 -0.92
CA GLU A 84 -10.82 9.82 -1.65
C GLU A 84 -12.12 9.52 -2.39
#